data_8b0ed4bc8882ad1f8d8a00a45ed9ff26
#
_entry.id   8b0ed4bc8882ad1f8d8a00a45ed9ff26
#
_cell.length_a   1.000
_cell.length_b   1.000
_cell.length_c   1.000
_cell.angle_alpha   90.00
_cell.angle_beta   90.00
_cell.angle_gamma   90.00
#
_symmetry.space_group_name_H-M   'P 1'
#
loop_
_entity.id
_entity.type
_entity.pdbx_description
1 polymer ?
#
loop_
_entity_poly.entity_id
_entity_poly.type
_entity_poly.pdbx_seq_one_letter_code
_entity_poly.pdbx_strand_id
1 'polypeptide(L)'
;MIYHRGVPDASFLDLPQRPAKPRTTGLTHVLDPGVGPAAAADVLGAGAAHTDIWKVGWGTAYVDRALGAKLALLADHAVSACLGGTLLEIAWAQGRARECLAWAGEAGFGHVEVSRGTVEMTLREKRGLIRLAAADFAVLAEVGSKAPGEQFAARHWPLEAISDLDAGASLVVTEGRQSGTVGTFDAAGRVRPDVVEAVVTAVGRKRVVFEAPQTSQQAWFIRRFGPEVNLGNVALSDVLSVETLRLGLRSDTAAVARPEDAAGSEPA
;
A
#
# COMPACT_ATOMS: atom_id res chain seq x y z
N MET A 1 -36.90 4.15 13.86
CA MET A 1 -35.84 4.58 14.78
C MET A 1 -35.08 3.32 15.18
N ILE A 2 -33.98 3.00 14.45
CA ILE A 2 -33.15 1.81 14.74
C ILE A 2 -32.19 2.24 15.84
N TYR A 3 -32.38 1.73 17.06
CA TYR A 3 -31.43 1.90 18.15
C TYR A 3 -30.16 1.12 17.80
N HIS A 4 -29.14 1.80 17.30
CA HIS A 4 -27.77 1.30 17.37
C HIS A 4 -27.40 1.24 18.86
N ARG A 5 -27.55 0.07 19.51
CA ARG A 5 -26.86 -0.19 20.75
C ARG A 5 -25.37 -0.18 20.41
N GLY A 6 -24.68 0.90 20.78
CA GLY A 6 -23.23 0.95 20.67
C GLY A 6 -22.64 -0.25 21.41
N VAL A 7 -21.69 -0.94 20.77
CA VAL A 7 -20.90 -1.96 21.45
C VAL A 7 -20.13 -1.24 22.56
N PRO A 8 -20.08 -1.77 23.81
CA PRO A 8 -19.26 -1.19 24.88
C PRO A 8 -17.80 -1.07 24.44
N ASP A 9 -17.12 -0.05 24.91
CA ASP A 9 -15.70 0.15 24.64
C ASP A 9 -14.89 -1.06 25.13
N ALA A 10 -14.08 -1.64 24.26
CA ALA A 10 -13.28 -2.84 24.50
C ALA A 10 -11.86 -2.47 24.98
N SER A 11 -11.76 -1.59 25.99
CA SER A 11 -10.48 -1.10 26.53
C SER A 11 -9.84 -2.03 27.57
N PHE A 12 -10.25 -3.31 27.66
CA PHE A 12 -9.75 -4.27 28.64
C PHE A 12 -8.45 -4.98 28.25
N LEU A 13 -7.92 -4.70 27.04
CA LEU A 13 -6.66 -5.26 26.55
C LEU A 13 -5.59 -4.18 26.47
N ASP A 14 -4.37 -4.55 26.88
CA ASP A 14 -3.18 -3.75 26.62
C ASP A 14 -2.63 -4.12 25.25
N LEU A 15 -2.86 -3.26 24.25
CA LEU A 15 -2.55 -3.50 22.84
C LEU A 15 -1.55 -2.48 22.31
N PRO A 16 -0.77 -2.84 21.26
CA PRO A 16 0.11 -1.90 20.58
C PRO A 16 -0.64 -0.65 20.14
N GLN A 17 -0.08 0.50 20.46
CA GLN A 17 -0.66 1.77 20.06
C GLN A 17 -0.51 1.96 18.54
N ARG A 18 -1.60 2.41 17.92
CA ARG A 18 -1.61 2.72 16.49
C ARG A 18 -1.58 4.25 16.30
N PRO A 19 -0.76 4.79 15.38
CA PRO A 19 -0.79 6.21 15.07
C PRO A 19 -2.19 6.65 14.64
N ALA A 20 -2.61 7.86 15.08
CA ALA A 20 -3.87 8.45 14.63
C ALA A 20 -3.77 8.91 13.16
N LYS A 21 -4.90 8.95 12.45
CA LYS A 21 -4.99 9.54 11.09
C LYS A 21 -4.95 11.08 11.17
N PRO A 22 -4.30 11.77 10.20
CA PRO A 22 -3.52 11.22 9.10
C PRO A 22 -2.17 10.67 9.58
N ARG A 23 -1.86 9.43 9.21
CA ARG A 23 -0.65 8.77 9.67
C ARG A 23 0.41 8.72 8.58
N THR A 24 1.68 8.67 9.00
CA THR A 24 2.85 8.59 8.11
C THR A 24 3.56 7.24 8.17
N THR A 25 3.19 6.40 9.16
CA THR A 25 3.67 5.02 9.34
C THR A 25 2.50 4.12 9.72
N GLY A 26 2.65 2.82 9.50
CA GLY A 26 1.57 1.88 9.70
C GLY A 26 0.44 2.05 8.69
N LEU A 27 0.77 2.56 7.51
CA LEU A 27 -0.21 2.79 6.45
C LEU A 27 -0.81 1.47 5.98
N THR A 28 -2.11 1.50 5.74
CA THR A 28 -2.83 0.46 5.01
C THR A 28 -3.28 1.04 3.67
N HIS A 29 -2.61 0.58 2.62
CA HIS A 29 -2.87 0.93 1.24
C HIS A 29 -3.62 -0.23 0.59
N VAL A 30 -4.91 -0.02 0.29
CA VAL A 30 -5.79 -1.05 -0.29
C VAL A 30 -5.77 -1.00 -1.81
N LEU A 31 -6.00 -2.16 -2.44
CA LEU A 31 -6.18 -2.30 -3.88
C LEU A 31 -7.67 -2.47 -4.21
N ASP A 32 -8.22 -1.53 -4.98
CA ASP A 32 -9.56 -1.60 -5.54
C ASP A 32 -9.50 -2.19 -6.96
N PRO A 33 -10.05 -3.39 -7.19
CA PRO A 33 -10.10 -4.00 -8.52
C PRO A 33 -11.25 -3.48 -9.39
N GLY A 34 -11.96 -2.43 -8.97
CA GLY A 34 -13.09 -1.85 -9.68
C GLY A 34 -14.43 -2.10 -9.00
N VAL A 35 -14.49 -2.07 -7.65
CA VAL A 35 -15.79 -2.18 -6.95
C VAL A 35 -16.62 -0.92 -7.14
N GLY A 36 -17.96 -1.10 -7.13
CA GLY A 36 -18.89 0.03 -7.20
C GLY A 36 -18.99 0.82 -5.88
N PRO A 37 -19.59 2.03 -5.89
CA PRO A 37 -19.68 2.90 -4.72
C PRO A 37 -20.37 2.24 -3.50
N ALA A 38 -21.35 1.38 -3.70
CA ALA A 38 -22.04 0.69 -2.59
C ALA A 38 -21.09 -0.24 -1.83
N ALA A 39 -20.30 -1.07 -2.55
CA ALA A 39 -19.31 -1.93 -1.92
C ALA A 39 -18.17 -1.13 -1.27
N ALA A 40 -17.77 0.00 -1.88
CA ALA A 40 -16.82 0.91 -1.27
C ALA A 40 -17.36 1.51 0.04
N ALA A 41 -18.64 1.90 0.08
CA ALA A 41 -19.31 2.41 1.28
C ALA A 41 -19.33 1.37 2.41
N ASP A 42 -19.62 0.10 2.09
CA ASP A 42 -19.61 -0.98 3.08
C ASP A 42 -18.23 -1.19 3.70
N VAL A 43 -17.18 -1.19 2.88
CA VAL A 43 -15.78 -1.30 3.35
C VAL A 43 -15.40 -0.10 4.23
N LEU A 44 -15.72 1.11 3.78
CA LEU A 44 -15.38 2.34 4.51
C LEU A 44 -16.19 2.48 5.80
N GLY A 45 -17.46 2.08 5.80
CA GLY A 45 -18.30 2.08 7.00
C GLY A 45 -17.71 1.25 8.14
N ALA A 46 -17.04 0.13 7.81
CA ALA A 46 -16.40 -0.73 8.80
C ALA A 46 -14.93 -0.38 9.06
N GLY A 47 -14.19 0.06 8.03
CA GLY A 47 -12.73 0.05 8.05
C GLY A 47 -12.05 1.37 7.69
N ALA A 48 -12.76 2.49 7.51
CA ALA A 48 -12.16 3.76 7.12
C ALA A 48 -11.07 4.25 8.11
N ALA A 49 -11.27 4.03 9.41
CA ALA A 49 -10.29 4.37 10.44
C ALA A 49 -8.93 3.64 10.24
N HIS A 50 -8.95 2.52 9.55
CA HIS A 50 -7.81 1.64 9.33
C HIS A 50 -7.29 1.66 7.88
N THR A 51 -7.93 2.44 6.99
CA THR A 51 -7.54 2.60 5.59
C THR A 51 -6.96 3.99 5.36
N ASP A 52 -5.78 4.10 4.77
CA ASP A 52 -5.08 5.37 4.56
C ASP A 52 -5.09 5.79 3.08
N ILE A 53 -4.79 4.84 2.20
CA ILE A 53 -4.69 5.06 0.76
C ILE A 53 -5.54 3.99 0.05
N TRP A 54 -6.36 4.44 -0.89
CA TRP A 54 -7.19 3.58 -1.72
C TRP A 54 -6.72 3.66 -3.17
N LYS A 55 -5.99 2.63 -3.62
CA LYS A 55 -5.52 2.55 -4.99
C LYS A 55 -6.63 2.03 -5.89
N VAL A 56 -7.08 2.88 -6.83
CA VAL A 56 -7.93 2.46 -7.95
C VAL A 56 -7.03 1.74 -8.94
N GLY A 57 -7.12 0.41 -8.97
CA GLY A 57 -6.13 -0.46 -9.59
C GLY A 57 -6.11 -0.36 -11.11
N TRP A 58 -4.93 -0.52 -11.67
CA TRP A 58 -4.68 -0.59 -13.12
C TRP A 58 -5.26 0.60 -13.91
N GLY A 59 -6.13 0.33 -14.89
CA GLY A 59 -6.87 1.31 -15.67
C GLY A 59 -8.35 1.42 -15.29
N THR A 60 -8.80 0.84 -14.15
CA THR A 60 -10.21 0.84 -13.77
C THR A 60 -10.78 2.24 -13.60
N ALA A 61 -9.96 3.20 -13.16
CA ALA A 61 -10.36 4.60 -13.07
C ALA A 61 -10.83 5.19 -14.41
N TYR A 62 -10.28 4.73 -15.54
CA TYR A 62 -10.63 5.23 -16.87
C TYR A 62 -11.99 4.71 -17.37
N VAL A 63 -12.41 3.53 -16.91
CA VAL A 63 -13.63 2.86 -17.36
C VAL A 63 -14.77 2.91 -16.34
N ASP A 64 -14.50 3.30 -15.10
CA ASP A 64 -15.48 3.37 -14.02
C ASP A 64 -16.38 4.61 -14.19
N ARG A 65 -17.63 4.40 -14.60
CA ARG A 65 -18.60 5.50 -14.76
C ARG A 65 -19.04 6.11 -13.41
N ALA A 66 -18.82 5.43 -12.32
CA ALA A 66 -19.17 5.87 -10.97
C ALA A 66 -17.96 6.40 -10.19
N LEU A 67 -16.81 6.61 -10.86
CA LEU A 67 -15.55 7.04 -10.24
C LEU A 67 -15.75 8.28 -9.35
N GLY A 68 -16.42 9.32 -9.86
CA GLY A 68 -16.62 10.56 -9.08
C GLY A 68 -17.35 10.34 -7.76
N ALA A 69 -18.39 9.49 -7.75
CA ALA A 69 -19.10 9.13 -6.51
C ALA A 69 -18.20 8.35 -5.54
N LYS A 70 -17.34 7.46 -6.06
CA LYS A 70 -16.37 6.73 -5.24
C LYS A 70 -15.32 7.67 -4.63
N LEU A 71 -14.76 8.59 -5.42
CA LEU A 71 -13.77 9.54 -4.93
C LEU A 71 -14.34 10.49 -3.88
N ALA A 72 -15.56 10.97 -4.05
CA ALA A 72 -16.26 11.76 -3.04
C ALA A 72 -16.42 10.98 -1.72
N LEU A 73 -16.83 9.70 -1.81
CA LEU A 73 -16.97 8.84 -0.64
C LEU A 73 -15.63 8.63 0.09
N LEU A 74 -14.53 8.45 -0.63
CA LEU A 74 -13.19 8.34 -0.03
C LEU A 74 -12.81 9.63 0.71
N ALA A 75 -13.06 10.78 0.10
CA ALA A 75 -12.79 12.09 0.72
C ALA A 75 -13.60 12.29 2.00
N ASP A 76 -14.90 11.94 2.01
CA ASP A 76 -15.78 12.04 3.19
C ASP A 76 -15.26 11.20 4.38
N HIS A 77 -14.52 10.11 4.10
CA HIS A 77 -13.93 9.23 5.10
C HIS A 77 -12.44 9.53 5.37
N ALA A 78 -11.90 10.64 4.86
CA ALA A 78 -10.48 10.98 4.97
C ALA A 78 -9.54 9.84 4.52
N VAL A 79 -9.89 9.17 3.41
CA VAL A 79 -9.06 8.16 2.74
C VAL A 79 -8.55 8.75 1.44
N SER A 80 -7.24 8.75 1.25
CA SER A 80 -6.63 9.32 0.05
C SER A 80 -6.79 8.40 -1.15
N ALA A 81 -7.35 8.91 -2.25
CA ALA A 81 -7.40 8.18 -3.50
C ALA A 81 -6.05 8.18 -4.21
N CYS A 82 -5.62 7.01 -4.71
CA CYS A 82 -4.42 6.83 -5.50
C CYS A 82 -4.76 6.29 -6.89
N LEU A 83 -4.25 6.95 -7.93
CA LEU A 83 -4.34 6.45 -9.31
C LEU A 83 -3.31 5.34 -9.52
N GLY A 84 -3.74 4.15 -9.95
CA GLY A 84 -2.86 3.02 -10.22
C GLY A 84 -1.91 3.26 -11.39
N GLY A 85 -0.65 2.80 -11.25
CA GLY A 85 0.45 3.11 -12.17
C GLY A 85 0.24 2.68 -13.62
N THR A 86 -0.45 1.57 -13.87
CA THR A 86 -0.67 1.06 -15.24
C THR A 86 -1.34 2.08 -16.15
N LEU A 87 -2.35 2.83 -15.66
CA LEU A 87 -3.00 3.86 -16.49
C LEU A 87 -2.02 4.97 -16.86
N LEU A 88 -1.22 5.41 -15.90
CA LEU A 88 -0.21 6.45 -16.14
C LEU A 88 0.92 5.96 -17.07
N GLU A 89 1.34 4.70 -16.97
CA GLU A 89 2.30 4.08 -17.91
C GLU A 89 1.77 4.09 -19.34
N ILE A 90 0.51 3.69 -19.54
CA ILE A 90 -0.13 3.69 -20.87
C ILE A 90 -0.27 5.11 -21.41
N ALA A 91 -0.69 6.07 -20.59
CA ALA A 91 -0.77 7.47 -20.98
C ALA A 91 0.62 8.03 -21.36
N TRP A 92 1.66 7.68 -20.60
CA TRP A 92 3.04 8.05 -20.90
C TRP A 92 3.50 7.48 -22.25
N ALA A 93 3.26 6.19 -22.50
CA ALA A 93 3.63 5.56 -23.78
C ALA A 93 2.93 6.20 -25.01
N GLN A 94 1.77 6.80 -24.80
CA GLN A 94 1.04 7.55 -25.83
C GLN A 94 1.41 9.04 -25.89
N GLY A 95 2.37 9.51 -25.07
CA GLY A 95 2.74 10.92 -24.97
C GLY A 95 1.68 11.80 -24.26
N ARG A 96 0.79 11.19 -23.48
CA ARG A 96 -0.36 11.82 -22.80
C ARG A 96 -0.24 11.87 -21.27
N ALA A 97 0.97 11.74 -20.73
CA ALA A 97 1.16 11.71 -19.27
C ALA A 97 0.65 13.00 -18.59
N ARG A 98 0.87 14.18 -19.21
CA ARG A 98 0.41 15.46 -18.66
C ARG A 98 -1.11 15.54 -18.60
N GLU A 99 -1.77 15.12 -19.68
CA GLU A 99 -3.23 15.09 -19.73
C GLU A 99 -3.81 14.09 -18.72
N CYS A 100 -3.17 12.94 -18.53
CA CYS A 100 -3.58 11.96 -17.52
C CYS A 100 -3.46 12.53 -16.10
N LEU A 101 -2.35 13.22 -15.79
CA LEU A 101 -2.14 13.84 -14.48
C LEU A 101 -3.11 15.01 -14.26
N ALA A 102 -3.34 15.87 -15.25
CA ALA A 102 -4.33 16.95 -15.15
C ALA A 102 -5.74 16.38 -14.86
N TRP A 103 -6.15 15.36 -15.61
CA TRP A 103 -7.40 14.66 -15.37
C TRP A 103 -7.48 14.03 -13.97
N ALA A 104 -6.39 13.42 -13.49
CA ALA A 104 -6.37 12.82 -12.15
C ALA A 104 -6.54 13.89 -11.06
N GLY A 105 -5.92 15.07 -11.21
CA GLY A 105 -6.09 16.19 -10.29
C GLY A 105 -7.53 16.72 -10.28
N GLU A 106 -8.11 16.94 -11.46
CA GLU A 106 -9.51 17.37 -11.62
C GLU A 106 -10.49 16.35 -11.04
N ALA A 107 -10.20 15.05 -11.16
CA ALA A 107 -11.02 13.99 -10.60
C ALA A 107 -10.93 13.92 -9.06
N GLY A 108 -9.89 14.44 -8.43
CA GLY A 108 -9.70 14.45 -6.98
C GLY A 108 -8.75 13.38 -6.43
N PHE A 109 -7.87 12.82 -7.24
CA PHE A 109 -6.79 11.97 -6.75
C PHE A 109 -5.75 12.82 -6.00
N GLY A 110 -5.35 12.38 -4.80
CA GLY A 110 -4.26 13.00 -4.02
C GLY A 110 -2.93 12.28 -4.20
N HIS A 111 -2.99 11.03 -4.65
CA HIS A 111 -1.82 10.19 -4.89
C HIS A 111 -1.82 9.64 -6.30
N VAL A 112 -0.63 9.43 -6.85
CA VAL A 112 -0.44 8.67 -8.08
C VAL A 112 0.68 7.65 -7.91
N GLU A 113 0.50 6.46 -8.47
CA GLU A 113 1.56 5.47 -8.53
C GLU A 113 2.33 5.63 -9.85
N VAL A 114 3.65 5.66 -9.78
CA VAL A 114 4.55 5.67 -10.93
C VAL A 114 5.31 4.36 -10.96
N SER A 115 4.98 3.53 -11.93
CA SER A 115 5.57 2.22 -12.18
C SER A 115 6.17 2.14 -13.59
N ARG A 116 6.81 1.01 -13.92
CA ARG A 116 7.38 0.74 -15.26
C ARG A 116 7.28 -0.73 -15.64
N GLY A 117 6.22 -1.40 -15.19
CA GLY A 117 6.06 -2.85 -15.38
C GLY A 117 5.21 -3.24 -16.57
N THR A 118 4.53 -2.30 -17.22
CA THR A 118 3.58 -2.55 -18.31
C THR A 118 4.16 -2.13 -19.66
N VAL A 119 4.97 -1.05 -19.70
CA VAL A 119 5.57 -0.50 -20.91
C VAL A 119 7.09 -0.46 -20.80
N GLU A 120 7.79 -0.44 -21.94
CA GLU A 120 9.22 -0.21 -21.95
C GLU A 120 9.51 1.25 -21.58
N MET A 121 10.01 1.45 -20.37
CA MET A 121 10.38 2.75 -19.82
C MET A 121 11.74 2.63 -19.13
N THR A 122 12.67 3.50 -19.46
CA THR A 122 13.96 3.58 -18.78
C THR A 122 13.83 4.19 -17.39
N LEU A 123 14.77 3.91 -16.49
CA LEU A 123 14.82 4.56 -15.17
C LEU A 123 14.91 6.09 -15.25
N ARG A 124 15.54 6.63 -16.29
CA ARG A 124 15.62 8.08 -16.52
C ARG A 124 14.24 8.66 -16.83
N GLU A 125 13.46 7.99 -17.67
CA GLU A 125 12.12 8.39 -18.05
C GLU A 125 11.15 8.26 -16.86
N LYS A 126 11.21 7.16 -16.11
CA LYS A 126 10.46 6.98 -14.85
C LYS A 126 10.69 8.15 -13.89
N ARG A 127 11.96 8.52 -13.65
CA ARG A 127 12.29 9.67 -12.79
C ARG A 127 11.79 11.00 -13.37
N GLY A 128 11.77 11.15 -14.70
CA GLY A 128 11.15 12.29 -15.36
C GLY A 128 9.65 12.36 -15.06
N LEU A 129 8.96 11.22 -15.11
CA LEU A 129 7.55 11.10 -14.78
C LEU A 129 7.26 11.34 -13.29
N ILE A 130 8.12 10.84 -12.39
CA ILE A 130 8.04 11.12 -10.95
C ILE A 130 8.11 12.63 -10.69
N ARG A 131 9.11 13.33 -11.26
CA ARG A 131 9.24 14.80 -11.10
C ARG A 131 8.02 15.54 -11.61
N LEU A 132 7.48 15.08 -12.76
CA LEU A 132 6.29 15.69 -13.33
C LEU A 132 5.07 15.52 -12.40
N ALA A 133 4.86 14.32 -11.87
CA ALA A 133 3.74 14.01 -11.01
C ALA A 133 3.87 14.64 -9.59
N ALA A 134 5.10 14.73 -9.07
CA ALA A 134 5.36 15.27 -7.74
C ALA A 134 5.08 16.78 -7.58
N ALA A 135 4.81 17.49 -8.70
CA ALA A 135 4.39 18.88 -8.65
C ALA A 135 3.00 19.04 -8.00
N ASP A 136 2.11 18.06 -8.21
CA ASP A 136 0.70 18.17 -7.80
C ASP A 136 0.22 17.01 -6.91
N PHE A 137 0.98 15.90 -6.83
CA PHE A 137 0.57 14.68 -6.15
C PHE A 137 1.62 14.16 -5.16
N ALA A 138 1.16 13.43 -4.15
CA ALA A 138 2.02 12.51 -3.41
C ALA A 138 2.31 11.27 -4.29
N VAL A 139 3.56 11.11 -4.71
CA VAL A 139 3.96 10.04 -5.64
C VAL A 139 4.36 8.79 -4.88
N LEU A 140 3.77 7.66 -5.26
CA LEU A 140 4.16 6.30 -4.86
C LEU A 140 4.99 5.71 -6.00
N ALA A 141 6.31 5.56 -5.82
CA ALA A 141 7.19 5.01 -6.85
C ALA A 141 7.35 3.50 -6.66
N GLU A 142 6.85 2.70 -7.60
CA GLU A 142 6.97 1.24 -7.54
C GLU A 142 8.36 0.80 -8.01
N VAL A 143 9.06 0.04 -7.19
CA VAL A 143 10.35 -0.59 -7.52
C VAL A 143 10.17 -2.08 -7.65
N GLY A 144 10.81 -2.65 -8.67
CA GLY A 144 10.74 -4.06 -8.98
C GLY A 144 10.40 -4.33 -10.43
N SER A 145 10.51 -5.61 -10.81
CA SER A 145 10.17 -6.06 -12.16
C SER A 145 8.99 -7.02 -12.12
N LYS A 146 8.09 -6.85 -13.06
CA LYS A 146 6.98 -7.78 -13.33
C LYS A 146 7.39 -8.98 -14.18
N ALA A 147 8.62 -8.99 -14.74
CA ALA A 147 9.08 -10.06 -15.62
C ALA A 147 9.48 -11.31 -14.81
N PRO A 148 8.96 -12.49 -15.16
CA PRO A 148 9.42 -13.74 -14.59
C PRO A 148 10.92 -13.96 -14.91
N GLY A 149 11.74 -14.23 -13.90
CA GLY A 149 13.17 -14.56 -14.08
C GLY A 149 14.16 -13.42 -13.86
N GLU A 150 13.74 -12.17 -13.67
CA GLU A 150 14.62 -11.06 -13.31
C GLU A 150 15.06 -11.10 -11.83
N GLN A 151 15.42 -12.26 -11.32
CA GLN A 151 15.97 -12.40 -9.96
C GLN A 151 17.27 -11.60 -9.75
N PHE A 152 18.00 -11.33 -10.82
CA PHE A 152 19.20 -10.47 -10.79
C PHE A 152 18.88 -8.97 -10.66
N ALA A 153 17.66 -8.56 -10.99
CA ALA A 153 17.24 -7.16 -10.87
C ALA A 153 17.07 -6.69 -9.42
N ALA A 154 16.78 -7.58 -8.49
CA ALA A 154 16.54 -7.24 -7.08
C ALA A 154 17.70 -6.49 -6.42
N ARG A 155 18.97 -6.76 -6.82
CA ARG A 155 20.15 -6.01 -6.36
C ARG A 155 20.17 -4.53 -6.75
N HIS A 156 19.38 -4.14 -7.76
CA HIS A 156 19.28 -2.77 -8.22
C HIS A 156 18.15 -1.98 -7.55
N TRP A 157 17.23 -2.66 -6.86
CA TRP A 157 16.09 -2.02 -6.21
C TRP A 157 16.49 -0.95 -5.16
N PRO A 158 17.53 -1.16 -4.33
CA PRO A 158 17.99 -0.12 -3.41
C PRO A 158 18.39 1.18 -4.12
N LEU A 159 19.12 1.09 -5.23
CA LEU A 159 19.55 2.26 -6.01
C LEU A 159 18.38 2.91 -6.77
N GLU A 160 17.45 2.09 -7.27
CA GLU A 160 16.22 2.60 -7.88
C GLU A 160 15.39 3.36 -6.84
N ALA A 161 15.17 2.78 -5.65
CA ALA A 161 14.42 3.39 -4.56
C ALA A 161 15.00 4.73 -4.10
N ILE A 162 16.33 4.81 -3.90
CA ILE A 162 17.01 6.06 -3.57
C ILE A 162 16.76 7.10 -4.67
N SER A 163 16.96 6.71 -5.92
CA SER A 163 16.85 7.63 -7.05
C SER A 163 15.43 8.11 -7.30
N ASP A 164 14.43 7.29 -7.01
CA ASP A 164 13.02 7.64 -7.13
C ASP A 164 12.61 8.63 -6.02
N LEU A 165 13.08 8.43 -4.79
CA LEU A 165 12.89 9.39 -3.70
C LEU A 165 13.57 10.73 -4.01
N ASP A 166 14.80 10.72 -4.54
CA ASP A 166 15.52 11.93 -4.97
C ASP A 166 14.81 12.63 -6.14
N ALA A 167 14.06 11.89 -6.95
CA ALA A 167 13.24 12.46 -8.02
C ALA A 167 11.94 13.09 -7.52
N GLY A 168 11.57 12.93 -6.25
CA GLY A 168 10.40 13.54 -5.61
C GLY A 168 9.30 12.55 -5.20
N ALA A 169 9.55 11.24 -5.25
CA ALA A 169 8.59 10.27 -4.71
C ALA A 169 8.45 10.45 -3.19
N SER A 170 7.22 10.38 -2.70
CA SER A 170 6.91 10.44 -1.27
C SER A 170 7.21 9.11 -0.57
N LEU A 171 6.88 8.02 -1.24
CA LEU A 171 7.08 6.65 -0.76
C LEU A 171 7.54 5.76 -1.93
N VAL A 172 8.26 4.71 -1.59
CA VAL A 172 8.59 3.60 -2.49
C VAL A 172 7.62 2.46 -2.23
N VAL A 173 7.09 1.86 -3.29
CA VAL A 173 6.26 0.65 -3.22
C VAL A 173 7.09 -0.52 -3.75
N THR A 174 7.17 -1.62 -3.01
CA THR A 174 7.86 -2.81 -3.52
C THR A 174 6.90 -3.73 -4.23
N GLU A 175 7.24 -4.11 -5.46
CA GLU A 175 6.41 -4.99 -6.31
C GLU A 175 6.12 -6.34 -5.65
N GLY A 176 4.86 -6.72 -5.59
CA GLY A 176 4.40 -8.04 -5.12
C GLY A 176 3.31 -8.63 -6.01
N ARG A 177 2.71 -7.83 -6.88
CA ARG A 177 1.47 -8.10 -7.63
C ARG A 177 0.30 -8.46 -6.71
N GLN A 178 -0.86 -8.56 -7.31
CA GLN A 178 -2.05 -9.08 -6.63
C GLN A 178 -1.89 -10.56 -6.22
N SER A 179 -1.07 -11.34 -6.94
CA SER A 179 -0.82 -12.74 -6.63
C SER A 179 0.07 -12.96 -5.41
N GLY A 180 0.96 -12.00 -5.09
CA GLY A 180 1.98 -12.17 -4.05
C GLY A 180 3.01 -13.25 -4.37
N THR A 181 3.36 -13.46 -5.65
CA THR A 181 4.26 -14.53 -6.10
C THR A 181 5.41 -14.03 -6.98
N VAL A 182 5.68 -12.74 -6.95
CA VAL A 182 6.77 -12.09 -7.69
C VAL A 182 7.42 -10.99 -6.83
N GLY A 183 8.47 -10.40 -7.30
CA GLY A 183 9.09 -9.24 -6.69
C GLY A 183 9.73 -9.55 -5.34
N THR A 184 9.14 -9.07 -4.26
CA THR A 184 9.54 -9.36 -2.88
C THR A 184 9.21 -10.79 -2.44
N PHE A 185 8.56 -11.57 -3.30
CA PHE A 185 8.14 -12.95 -3.01
C PHE A 185 8.75 -13.95 -4.00
N ASP A 186 8.89 -15.17 -3.56
CA ASP A 186 9.19 -16.31 -4.44
C ASP A 186 7.89 -16.84 -5.08
N ALA A 187 8.03 -17.82 -5.97
CA ALA A 187 6.90 -18.43 -6.68
C ALA A 187 5.89 -19.14 -5.76
N ALA A 188 6.28 -19.45 -4.51
CA ALA A 188 5.40 -20.01 -3.49
C ALA A 188 4.77 -18.94 -2.59
N GLY A 189 4.97 -17.65 -2.89
CA GLY A 189 4.44 -16.54 -2.11
C GLY A 189 5.20 -16.25 -0.81
N ARG A 190 6.36 -16.85 -0.60
CA ARG A 190 7.18 -16.61 0.58
C ARG A 190 8.01 -15.35 0.39
N VAL A 191 8.11 -14.54 1.44
CA VAL A 191 8.91 -13.31 1.41
C VAL A 191 10.38 -13.66 1.17
N ARG A 192 11.06 -12.82 0.38
CA ARG A 192 12.51 -12.81 0.15
C ARG A 192 13.18 -11.79 1.08
N PRO A 193 13.68 -12.20 2.26
CA PRO A 193 14.19 -11.27 3.26
C PRO A 193 15.38 -10.45 2.75
N ASP A 194 16.23 -11.04 1.92
CA ASP A 194 17.40 -10.39 1.31
C ASP A 194 17.02 -9.15 0.49
N VAL A 195 15.96 -9.24 -0.31
CA VAL A 195 15.45 -8.13 -1.13
C VAL A 195 14.83 -7.05 -0.26
N VAL A 196 13.98 -7.47 0.70
CA VAL A 196 13.28 -6.56 1.63
C VAL A 196 14.29 -5.77 2.47
N GLU A 197 15.25 -6.45 3.09
CA GLU A 197 16.26 -5.82 3.95
C GLU A 197 17.17 -4.87 3.16
N ALA A 198 17.52 -5.22 1.91
CA ALA A 198 18.33 -4.35 1.07
C ALA A 198 17.62 -3.01 0.79
N VAL A 199 16.32 -3.03 0.46
CA VAL A 199 15.54 -1.81 0.24
C VAL A 199 15.38 -1.01 1.54
N VAL A 200 15.04 -1.69 2.65
CA VAL A 200 14.88 -1.03 3.96
C VAL A 200 16.19 -0.38 4.42
N THR A 201 17.32 -1.03 4.22
CA THR A 201 18.64 -0.47 4.55
C THR A 201 18.92 0.79 3.74
N ALA A 202 18.54 0.81 2.48
CA ALA A 202 18.82 1.91 1.57
C ALA A 202 17.99 3.17 1.86
N VAL A 203 16.69 3.02 2.16
CA VAL A 203 15.77 4.17 2.23
C VAL A 203 15.05 4.32 3.57
N GLY A 204 15.19 3.36 4.47
CA GLY A 204 14.50 3.31 5.75
C GLY A 204 13.06 2.78 5.62
N ARG A 205 12.64 1.94 6.59
CA ARG A 205 11.33 1.25 6.56
C ARG A 205 10.12 2.18 6.47
N LYS A 206 10.22 3.40 7.02
CA LYS A 206 9.12 4.38 7.02
C LYS A 206 8.79 4.90 5.62
N ARG A 207 9.75 4.82 4.69
CA ARG A 207 9.58 5.25 3.30
C ARG A 207 9.17 4.14 2.34
N VAL A 208 8.97 2.92 2.85
CA VAL A 208 8.60 1.77 2.02
C VAL A 208 7.18 1.33 2.33
N VAL A 209 6.39 1.07 1.30
CA VAL A 209 5.11 0.36 1.34
C VAL A 209 5.34 -1.02 0.72
N PHE A 210 5.12 -2.07 1.47
CA PHE A 210 5.28 -3.44 0.99
C PHE A 210 3.96 -3.95 0.44
N GLU A 211 3.88 -4.21 -0.87
CA GLU A 211 2.74 -4.95 -1.39
C GLU A 211 2.69 -6.33 -0.75
N ALA A 212 1.61 -6.63 -0.04
CA ALA A 212 1.39 -7.85 0.72
C ALA A 212 -0.07 -8.32 0.59
N PRO A 213 -0.45 -8.86 -0.56
CA PRO A 213 -1.83 -9.24 -0.83
C PRO A 213 -2.30 -10.45 -0.03
N GLN A 214 -1.39 -11.26 0.51
CA GLN A 214 -1.72 -12.47 1.27
C GLN A 214 -1.54 -12.26 2.77
N THR A 215 -2.43 -12.82 3.59
CA THR A 215 -2.38 -12.73 5.06
C THR A 215 -1.03 -13.20 5.64
N SER A 216 -0.45 -14.27 5.10
CA SER A 216 0.85 -14.79 5.54
C SER A 216 1.99 -13.78 5.33
N GLN A 217 1.93 -13.02 4.24
CA GLN A 217 2.88 -11.95 3.91
C GLN A 217 2.70 -10.76 4.85
N GLN A 218 1.45 -10.31 5.06
CA GLN A 218 1.10 -9.25 6.01
C GLN A 218 1.62 -9.59 7.41
N ALA A 219 1.36 -10.81 7.90
CA ALA A 219 1.84 -11.29 9.17
C ALA A 219 3.38 -11.31 9.25
N TRP A 220 4.06 -11.73 8.18
CA TRP A 220 5.52 -11.72 8.13
C TRP A 220 6.09 -10.31 8.29
N PHE A 221 5.59 -9.33 7.54
CA PHE A 221 6.04 -7.93 7.64
C PHE A 221 5.76 -7.34 9.03
N ILE A 222 4.60 -7.62 9.61
CA ILE A 222 4.24 -7.13 10.95
C ILE A 222 5.15 -7.75 12.02
N ARG A 223 5.44 -9.06 11.96
CA ARG A 223 6.38 -9.69 12.89
C ARG A 223 7.80 -9.16 12.73
N ARG A 224 8.23 -8.87 11.50
CA ARG A 224 9.59 -8.43 11.21
C ARG A 224 9.84 -6.96 11.56
N PHE A 225 8.88 -6.08 11.30
CA PHE A 225 9.06 -4.64 11.39
C PHE A 225 8.15 -3.94 12.41
N GLY A 226 7.28 -4.68 13.04
CA GLY A 226 6.30 -4.17 14.01
C GLY A 226 4.99 -3.67 13.37
N PRO A 227 4.02 -3.29 14.22
CA PRO A 227 2.67 -2.89 13.78
C PRO A 227 2.64 -1.64 12.89
N GLU A 228 3.69 -0.84 12.91
CA GLU A 228 3.80 0.39 12.11
C GLU A 228 4.40 0.19 10.72
N VAL A 229 4.56 -1.05 10.25
CA VAL A 229 4.98 -1.30 8.86
C VAL A 229 3.90 -0.86 7.88
N ASN A 230 4.29 -0.21 6.78
CA ASN A 230 3.33 0.18 5.74
C ASN A 230 3.07 -1.02 4.82
N LEU A 231 1.80 -1.37 4.63
CA LEU A 231 1.36 -2.49 3.80
C LEU A 231 0.53 -2.00 2.62
N GLY A 232 0.85 -2.51 1.45
CA GLY A 232 0.18 -2.21 0.18
C GLY A 232 -0.53 -3.42 -0.43
N ASN A 233 -1.35 -3.16 -1.43
CA ASN A 233 -2.17 -4.14 -2.12
C ASN A 233 -3.02 -5.01 -1.17
N VAL A 234 -3.38 -4.46 -0.02
CA VAL A 234 -4.30 -5.11 0.92
C VAL A 234 -5.66 -5.22 0.22
N ALA A 235 -6.25 -6.41 0.22
CA ALA A 235 -7.59 -6.59 -0.34
C ALA A 235 -8.62 -5.80 0.49
N LEU A 236 -9.66 -5.29 -0.17
CA LEU A 236 -10.72 -4.52 0.48
C LEU A 236 -11.40 -5.31 1.61
N SER A 237 -11.54 -6.62 1.45
CA SER A 237 -12.07 -7.54 2.45
C SER A 237 -11.17 -7.70 3.68
N ASP A 238 -9.90 -7.35 3.57
CA ASP A 238 -8.87 -7.68 4.57
C ASP A 238 -8.53 -6.52 5.49
N VAL A 239 -9.15 -5.36 5.33
CA VAL A 239 -8.84 -4.14 6.10
C VAL A 239 -8.87 -4.40 7.61
N LEU A 240 -9.96 -4.95 8.14
CA LEU A 240 -10.07 -5.28 9.56
C LEU A 240 -9.17 -6.45 9.95
N SER A 241 -8.99 -7.42 9.06
CA SER A 241 -8.07 -8.54 9.27
C SER A 241 -6.62 -8.08 9.47
N VAL A 242 -6.15 -7.15 8.64
CA VAL A 242 -4.81 -6.54 8.79
C VAL A 242 -4.69 -5.80 10.11
N GLU A 243 -5.70 -5.04 10.51
CA GLU A 243 -5.64 -4.34 11.79
C GLU A 243 -5.58 -5.31 12.98
N THR A 244 -6.33 -6.44 12.94
CA THR A 244 -6.19 -7.48 13.96
C THR A 244 -4.80 -8.10 14.00
N LEU A 245 -4.13 -8.26 12.84
CA LEU A 245 -2.72 -8.68 12.80
C LEU A 245 -1.80 -7.66 13.47
N ARG A 246 -1.99 -6.36 13.19
CA ARG A 246 -1.18 -5.26 13.77
C ARG A 246 -1.32 -5.17 15.29
N LEU A 247 -2.50 -5.44 15.80
CA LEU A 247 -2.80 -5.41 17.22
C LEU A 247 -2.44 -6.73 17.94
N GLY A 248 -1.93 -7.75 17.24
CA GLY A 248 -1.63 -9.05 17.82
C GLY A 248 -2.86 -9.87 18.22
N LEU A 249 -4.04 -9.54 17.67
CA LEU A 249 -5.31 -10.21 17.95
C LEU A 249 -5.54 -11.47 17.09
N ARG A 250 -4.50 -11.93 16.41
CA ARG A 250 -4.52 -13.19 15.64
C ARG A 250 -3.31 -14.06 16.03
N SER A 251 -3.48 -15.38 15.92
CA SER A 251 -2.41 -16.36 16.22
C SER A 251 -1.12 -16.08 15.45
N ASP A 252 -1.23 -15.60 14.20
CA ASP A 252 -0.08 -15.30 13.34
C ASP A 252 0.84 -14.22 13.92
N THR A 253 0.32 -13.31 14.73
CA THR A 253 1.04 -12.16 15.29
C THR A 253 0.82 -11.95 16.78
N ALA A 254 0.29 -12.93 17.51
CA ALA A 254 -0.04 -12.81 18.92
C ALA A 254 1.14 -12.36 19.82
N ALA A 255 2.37 -12.62 19.39
CA ALA A 255 3.56 -12.14 20.10
C ALA A 255 3.72 -10.60 20.08
N VAL A 256 3.10 -9.90 19.12
CA VAL A 256 3.14 -8.44 19.02
C VAL A 256 2.35 -7.76 20.15
N ALA A 257 1.31 -8.42 20.67
CA ALA A 257 0.49 -7.92 21.77
C ALA A 257 1.00 -8.31 23.17
N ARG A 258 2.10 -9.07 23.26
CA ARG A 258 2.66 -9.45 24.56
C ARG A 258 3.51 -8.30 25.10
N PRO A 259 3.32 -7.87 26.37
CA PRO A 259 4.25 -6.98 27.04
C PRO A 259 5.67 -7.59 27.03
N GLU A 260 6.71 -6.76 26.85
CA GLU A 260 8.11 -7.22 26.81
C GLU A 260 8.53 -7.99 28.08
N ASP A 261 7.87 -7.78 29.21
CA ASP A 261 8.14 -8.43 30.50
C ASP A 261 7.62 -9.88 30.60
N ALA A 262 6.82 -10.36 29.62
CA ALA A 262 6.32 -11.75 29.67
C ALA A 262 7.30 -12.80 29.10
N ALA A 263 8.45 -12.36 28.55
CA ALA A 263 9.47 -13.25 27.99
C ALA A 263 10.41 -13.88 29.03
N GLY A 264 10.24 -13.57 30.31
CA GLY A 264 11.15 -13.97 31.40
C GLY A 264 10.69 -15.11 32.32
N SER A 265 9.52 -15.71 32.10
CA SER A 265 9.07 -16.85 32.92
C SER A 265 8.99 -18.12 32.06
N GLU A 266 10.11 -18.84 31.95
CA GLU A 266 10.08 -20.27 31.63
C GLU A 266 9.33 -20.98 32.73
N PRO A 267 8.37 -21.86 32.45
CA PRO A 267 7.80 -22.75 33.44
C PRO A 267 8.86 -23.79 33.86
N ALA A 268 9.08 -23.87 35.15
CA ALA A 268 9.92 -24.89 35.81
C ALA A 268 9.36 -26.31 35.59
#